data_38a6b583417e23af04869714d1fa04e8
#
_entry.id   38a6b583417e23af04869714d1fa04e8
#
_cell.length_a   1.000
_cell.length_b   1.000
_cell.length_c   1.000
_cell.angle_alpha   90.00
_cell.angle_beta   90.00
_cell.angle_gamma   90.00
#
_symmetry.space_group_name_H-M   'P 1'
#
loop_
_entity.id
_entity.type
_entity.pdbx_description
1 polymer ?
#
loop_
_entity_poly.entity_id
_entity_poly.type
_entity_poly.pdbx_seq_one_letter_code
_entity_poly.pdbx_strand_id
1 'polypeptide(L)'
;MISSEIGGTIEEILVDMGDKVNKGAVLLRLDQREAKLNLEIAQKTLDKNRVQLQEARNNLRRSKDLFEKGIISASERDNIQTQHDIADAQTAQSESALNLAKKKFEDTIVTAPIPGEIKKRHVSKGESIKDKVPL
;
A
#
# COMPACT_ATOMS: atom_id res chain seq x y z
N MET A 1 16.37 -19.02 7.82
CA MET A 1 15.24 -19.55 7.02
C MET A 1 14.53 -18.40 6.36
N ILE A 2 14.27 -18.47 5.07
CA ILE A 2 13.60 -17.42 4.31
C ILE A 2 12.13 -17.83 4.13
N SER A 3 11.22 -16.89 4.34
CA SER A 3 9.78 -17.11 4.13
C SER A 3 9.18 -15.97 3.31
N SER A 4 8.07 -16.22 2.64
CA SER A 4 7.31 -15.17 1.98
C SER A 4 6.49 -14.39 3.02
N GLU A 5 6.46 -13.07 2.89
CA GLU A 5 5.62 -12.21 3.72
C GLU A 5 4.13 -12.30 3.35
N ILE A 6 3.82 -12.74 2.14
CA ILE A 6 2.44 -12.91 1.66
C ILE A 6 2.26 -14.26 0.99
N GLY A 7 1.02 -14.74 0.96
CA GLY A 7 0.64 -15.93 0.19
C GLY A 7 0.43 -15.60 -1.29
N GLY A 8 0.53 -16.59 -2.13
CA GLY A 8 0.28 -16.47 -3.57
C GLY A 8 0.80 -17.66 -4.36
N THR A 9 0.68 -17.56 -5.68
CA THR A 9 1.19 -18.56 -6.61
C THR A 9 2.57 -18.17 -7.09
N ILE A 10 3.52 -19.09 -7.08
CA ILE A 10 4.88 -18.85 -7.56
C ILE A 10 4.88 -18.77 -9.09
N GLU A 11 5.23 -17.60 -9.61
CA GLU A 11 5.34 -17.36 -11.05
C GLU A 11 6.69 -17.80 -11.59
N GLU A 12 7.76 -17.49 -10.86
CA GLU A 12 9.14 -17.78 -11.30
C GLU A 12 10.06 -17.99 -10.09
N ILE A 13 10.99 -18.93 -10.22
CA ILE A 13 12.07 -19.15 -9.26
C ILE A 13 13.39 -18.86 -9.98
N LEU A 14 14.18 -17.94 -9.42
CA LEU A 14 15.41 -17.43 -10.03
C LEU A 14 16.69 -18.08 -9.48
N VAL A 15 16.57 -18.92 -8.46
CA VAL A 15 17.70 -19.59 -7.81
C VAL A 15 17.45 -21.08 -7.65
N ASP A 16 18.52 -21.85 -7.50
CA ASP A 16 18.49 -23.29 -7.26
C ASP A 16 19.41 -23.66 -6.09
N MET A 17 19.36 -24.93 -5.67
CA MET A 17 20.26 -25.43 -4.63
C MET A 17 21.72 -25.25 -5.05
N GLY A 18 22.55 -24.77 -4.13
CA GLY A 18 23.96 -24.50 -4.36
C GLY A 18 24.28 -23.09 -4.86
N ASP A 19 23.28 -22.32 -5.24
CA ASP A 19 23.49 -20.94 -5.69
C ASP A 19 23.90 -20.03 -4.53
N LYS A 20 24.88 -19.17 -4.79
CA LYS A 20 25.29 -18.10 -3.87
C LYS A 20 24.50 -16.85 -4.17
N VAL A 21 23.95 -16.22 -3.14
CA VAL A 21 23.14 -15.00 -3.26
C VAL A 21 23.68 -13.90 -2.36
N ASN A 22 23.58 -12.67 -2.83
CA ASN A 22 23.86 -11.46 -2.05
C ASN A 22 22.59 -10.97 -1.36
N LYS A 23 22.76 -10.15 -0.32
CA LYS A 23 21.63 -9.46 0.32
C LYS A 23 20.84 -8.67 -0.73
N GLY A 24 19.53 -8.84 -0.75
CA GLY A 24 18.65 -8.19 -1.72
C GLY A 24 18.51 -8.89 -3.07
N ALA A 25 19.24 -10.01 -3.29
CA ALA A 25 19.08 -10.80 -4.51
C ALA A 25 17.66 -11.38 -4.60
N VAL A 26 17.04 -11.28 -5.77
CA VAL A 26 15.70 -11.82 -6.00
C VAL A 26 15.77 -13.35 -6.07
N LEU A 27 15.03 -14.02 -5.21
CA LEU A 27 15.00 -15.48 -5.12
C LEU A 27 13.87 -16.06 -5.96
N LEU A 28 12.68 -15.50 -5.83
CA LEU A 28 11.50 -15.91 -6.58
C LEU A 28 10.51 -14.77 -6.72
N ARG A 29 9.58 -14.91 -7.64
CA ARG A 29 8.45 -14.02 -7.84
C ARG A 29 7.13 -14.75 -7.71
N LEU A 30 6.20 -14.13 -6.99
CA LEU A 30 4.82 -14.55 -6.96
C LEU A 30 4.04 -13.88 -8.10
N ASP A 31 2.85 -14.38 -8.43
CA ASP A 31 1.95 -13.72 -9.38
C ASP A 31 1.58 -12.34 -8.85
N GLN A 32 1.89 -11.31 -9.64
CA GLN A 32 1.76 -9.91 -9.24
C GLN A 32 0.45 -9.26 -9.70
N ARG A 33 -0.38 -9.95 -10.47
CA ARG A 33 -1.56 -9.34 -11.13
C ARG A 33 -2.55 -8.77 -10.13
N GLU A 34 -2.92 -9.55 -9.12
CA GLU A 34 -3.85 -9.11 -8.08
C GLU A 34 -3.27 -7.96 -7.25
N ALA A 35 -2.03 -8.09 -6.81
CA ALA A 35 -1.36 -7.05 -6.02
C ALA A 35 -1.23 -5.73 -6.81
N LYS A 36 -0.95 -5.81 -8.10
CA LYS A 36 -0.88 -4.64 -8.98
C LYS A 36 -2.24 -3.95 -9.12
N LEU A 37 -3.31 -4.71 -9.30
CA LEU A 37 -4.68 -4.16 -9.36
C LEU A 37 -5.09 -3.53 -8.04
N ASN A 38 -4.79 -4.17 -6.92
CA ASN A 38 -5.07 -3.62 -5.60
C ASN A 38 -4.30 -2.32 -5.34
N LEU A 39 -3.06 -2.25 -5.79
CA LEU A 39 -2.26 -1.02 -5.72
C LEU A 39 -2.90 0.10 -6.54
N GLU A 40 -3.36 -0.19 -7.74
CA GLU A 40 -4.04 0.76 -8.60
C GLU A 40 -5.36 1.26 -7.99
N ILE A 41 -6.17 0.37 -7.43
CA ILE A 41 -7.40 0.73 -6.72
C ILE A 41 -7.10 1.65 -5.54
N ALA A 42 -6.10 1.33 -4.73
CA ALA A 42 -5.70 2.15 -3.59
C ALA A 42 -5.22 3.54 -4.02
N GLN A 43 -4.48 3.63 -5.13
CA GLN A 43 -4.04 4.91 -5.70
C GLN A 43 -5.23 5.76 -6.16
N LYS A 44 -6.20 5.16 -6.85
CA LYS A 44 -7.42 5.86 -7.30
C LYS A 44 -8.25 6.36 -6.13
N THR A 45 -8.37 5.59 -5.08
CA THR A 45 -9.09 5.99 -3.86
C THR A 45 -8.41 7.19 -3.19
N LEU A 46 -7.09 7.17 -3.10
CA LEU A 46 -6.33 8.31 -2.56
C LEU A 46 -6.53 9.56 -3.42
N ASP A 47 -6.46 9.43 -4.74
CA ASP A 47 -6.64 10.55 -5.66
C ASP A 47 -8.03 11.18 -5.49
N LYS A 48 -9.08 10.36 -5.38
CA LYS A 48 -10.44 10.83 -5.10
C LYS A 48 -10.51 11.59 -3.78
N ASN A 49 -9.95 11.04 -2.72
CA ASN A 49 -9.99 11.66 -1.39
C ASN A 49 -9.18 12.97 -1.35
N ARG A 50 -8.10 13.07 -2.09
CA ARG A 50 -7.33 14.31 -2.23
C ARG A 50 -8.13 15.41 -2.91
N VAL A 51 -8.90 15.09 -3.93
CA VAL A 51 -9.82 16.05 -4.58
C VAL A 51 -10.87 16.53 -3.62
N GLN A 52 -11.50 15.62 -2.87
CA GLN A 52 -12.50 15.98 -1.86
C GLN A 52 -11.90 16.84 -0.74
N LEU A 53 -10.69 16.53 -0.30
CA LEU A 53 -9.98 17.35 0.70
C LEU A 53 -9.69 18.75 0.18
N GLN A 54 -9.28 18.88 -1.07
CA GLN A 54 -9.02 20.19 -1.68
C GLN A 54 -10.30 21.04 -1.74
N GLU A 55 -11.42 20.43 -2.10
CA GLU A 55 -12.72 21.09 -2.06
C GLU A 55 -13.09 21.54 -0.65
N ALA A 56 -12.91 20.65 0.34
CA ALA A 56 -13.18 20.97 1.74
C ALA A 56 -12.29 22.10 2.26
N ARG A 57 -11.02 22.15 1.85
CA ARG A 57 -10.09 23.25 2.17
C ARG A 57 -10.58 24.58 1.58
N ASN A 58 -11.02 24.57 0.34
CA ASN A 58 -11.54 25.76 -0.32
C ASN A 58 -12.81 26.28 0.38
N ASN A 59 -13.69 25.36 0.74
CA ASN A 59 -14.93 25.68 1.47
C ASN A 59 -14.62 26.24 2.86
N LEU A 60 -13.65 25.64 3.57
CA LEU A 60 -13.22 26.13 4.88
C LEU A 60 -12.67 27.55 4.81
N ARG A 61 -11.81 27.83 3.87
CA ARG A 61 -11.23 29.16 3.66
C ARG A 61 -12.31 30.19 3.37
N ARG A 62 -13.25 29.83 2.50
CA ARG A 62 -14.39 30.69 2.16
C ARG A 62 -15.30 30.94 3.38
N SER A 63 -15.54 29.89 4.18
CA SER A 63 -16.38 30.01 5.38
C SER A 63 -15.75 30.92 6.44
N LYS A 64 -14.46 30.92 6.60
CA LYS A 64 -13.74 31.83 7.51
C LYS A 64 -13.96 33.27 7.11
N ASP A 65 -13.84 33.59 5.83
CA ASP A 65 -14.10 34.91 5.27
C ASP A 65 -15.59 35.35 5.51
N LEU A 66 -16.51 34.47 5.19
CA LEU A 66 -17.96 34.74 5.38
C LEU A 66 -18.33 34.91 6.83
N PHE A 67 -17.72 34.15 7.73
CA PHE A 67 -17.95 34.28 9.17
C PHE A 67 -17.44 35.63 9.70
N GLU A 68 -16.24 36.04 9.29
CA GLU A 68 -15.67 37.34 9.68
C GLU A 68 -16.54 38.51 9.21
N LYS A 69 -17.20 38.35 8.06
CA LYS A 69 -18.15 39.35 7.52
C LYS A 69 -19.57 39.25 8.11
N GLY A 70 -19.80 38.31 9.02
CA GLY A 70 -21.10 38.12 9.66
C GLY A 70 -22.17 37.48 8.76
N ILE A 71 -21.78 36.86 7.63
CA ILE A 71 -22.70 36.29 6.64
C ILE A 71 -23.20 34.89 7.04
N ILE A 72 -22.40 34.12 7.73
CA ILE A 72 -22.75 32.77 8.21
C ILE A 72 -22.67 32.68 9.72
N SER A 73 -23.39 31.71 10.30
CA SER A 73 -23.40 31.46 11.75
C SER A 73 -22.15 30.70 12.19
N ALA A 74 -21.87 30.75 13.50
CA ALA A 74 -20.80 29.92 14.09
C ALA A 74 -21.07 28.43 13.91
N SER A 75 -22.33 28.01 14.00
CA SER A 75 -22.73 26.60 13.76
C SER A 75 -22.42 26.15 12.33
N GLU A 76 -22.70 26.97 11.34
CA GLU A 76 -22.40 26.66 9.93
C GLU A 76 -20.91 26.61 9.67
N ARG A 77 -20.13 27.55 10.22
CA ARG A 77 -18.68 27.53 10.18
C ARG A 77 -18.13 26.22 10.78
N ASP A 78 -18.63 25.81 11.95
CA ASP A 78 -18.18 24.61 12.64
C ASP A 78 -18.51 23.34 11.85
N ASN A 79 -19.66 23.29 11.17
CA ASN A 79 -20.02 22.19 10.28
C ASN A 79 -19.05 22.06 9.11
N ILE A 80 -18.65 23.17 8.52
CA ILE A 80 -17.68 23.18 7.40
C ILE A 80 -16.29 22.74 7.88
N GLN A 81 -15.90 23.19 9.08
CA GLN A 81 -14.66 22.74 9.71
C GLN A 81 -14.67 21.22 9.94
N THR A 82 -15.77 20.67 10.44
CA THR A 82 -15.91 19.23 10.65
C THR A 82 -15.84 18.46 9.34
N GLN A 83 -16.47 18.92 8.28
CA GLN A 83 -16.38 18.29 6.96
C GLN A 83 -14.95 18.28 6.42
N HIS A 84 -14.21 19.36 6.64
CA HIS A 84 -12.80 19.42 6.31
C HIS A 84 -11.99 18.37 7.09
N ASP A 85 -12.22 18.27 8.39
CA ASP A 85 -11.50 17.34 9.27
C ASP A 85 -11.79 15.88 8.90
N ILE A 86 -13.02 15.57 8.52
CA ILE A 86 -13.41 14.25 8.00
C ILE A 86 -12.67 13.94 6.69
N ALA A 87 -12.66 14.88 5.76
CA ALA A 87 -11.97 14.71 4.48
C ALA A 87 -10.45 14.52 4.67
N ASP A 88 -9.85 15.24 5.61
CA ASP A 88 -8.46 15.11 5.97
C ASP A 88 -8.15 13.70 6.54
N ALA A 89 -8.99 13.23 7.46
CA ALA A 89 -8.85 11.89 8.05
C ALA A 89 -9.04 10.77 7.00
N GLN A 90 -10.00 10.92 6.09
CA GLN A 90 -10.21 9.96 5.00
C GLN A 90 -9.01 9.91 4.05
N THR A 91 -8.39 11.04 3.76
CA THR A 91 -7.18 11.12 2.94
C THR A 91 -6.02 10.40 3.63
N ALA A 92 -5.81 10.65 4.92
CA ALA A 92 -4.77 9.98 5.70
C ALA A 92 -4.98 8.46 5.75
N GLN A 93 -6.22 8.00 5.90
CA GLN A 93 -6.57 6.59 5.84
C GLN A 93 -6.23 5.98 4.46
N SER A 94 -6.53 6.69 3.39
CA SER A 94 -6.23 6.25 2.02
C SER A 94 -4.72 6.20 1.74
N GLU A 95 -3.94 7.10 2.32
CA GLU A 95 -2.47 7.05 2.24
C GLU A 95 -1.91 5.79 2.91
N SER A 96 -2.43 5.45 4.08
CA SER A 96 -2.05 4.22 4.78
C SER A 96 -2.44 2.97 3.99
N ALA A 97 -3.63 2.96 3.40
CA ALA A 97 -4.11 1.86 2.55
C ALA A 97 -3.23 1.71 1.30
N LEU A 98 -2.82 2.82 0.69
CA LEU A 98 -1.90 2.80 -0.44
C LEU A 98 -0.54 2.22 -0.05
N ASN A 99 0.00 2.63 1.09
CA ASN A 99 1.28 2.11 1.59
C ASN A 99 1.22 0.61 1.86
N LEU A 100 0.10 0.11 2.40
CA LEU A 100 -0.12 -1.32 2.59
C LEU A 100 -0.16 -2.06 1.24
N ALA A 101 -0.87 -1.51 0.25
CA ALA A 101 -0.94 -2.10 -1.09
C ALA A 101 0.43 -2.11 -1.78
N LYS A 102 1.23 -1.06 -1.61
CA LYS A 102 2.62 -0.99 -2.11
C LYS A 102 3.49 -2.07 -1.47
N LYS A 103 3.39 -2.23 -0.15
CA LYS A 103 4.14 -3.27 0.57
C LYS A 103 3.76 -4.66 0.07
N LYS A 104 2.49 -4.96 -0.09
CA LYS A 104 2.03 -6.25 -0.62
C LYS A 104 2.52 -6.50 -2.04
N PHE A 105 2.58 -5.47 -2.87
CA PHE A 105 3.14 -5.57 -4.22
C PHE A 105 4.64 -5.84 -4.20
N GLU A 106 5.39 -5.15 -3.34
CA GLU A 106 6.83 -5.39 -3.14
C GLU A 106 7.10 -6.79 -2.61
N ASP A 107 6.26 -7.29 -1.70
CA ASP A 107 6.40 -8.62 -1.09
C ASP A 107 6.10 -9.77 -2.06
N THR A 108 5.58 -9.49 -3.26
CA THR A 108 5.47 -10.49 -4.34
C THR A 108 6.84 -10.88 -4.91
N ILE A 109 7.85 -10.07 -4.66
CA ILE A 109 9.23 -10.36 -4.99
C ILE A 109 9.93 -10.76 -3.70
N VAL A 110 10.30 -12.04 -3.58
CA VAL A 110 11.01 -12.54 -2.41
C VAL A 110 12.51 -12.39 -2.63
N THR A 111 13.15 -11.69 -1.72
CA THR A 111 14.60 -11.40 -1.77
C THR A 111 15.33 -12.03 -0.60
N ALA A 112 16.66 -12.22 -0.78
CA ALA A 112 17.51 -12.71 0.28
C ALA A 112 17.75 -11.63 1.35
N PRO A 113 17.42 -11.87 2.63
CA PRO A 113 17.65 -10.90 3.70
C PRO A 113 19.11 -10.78 4.10
N ILE A 114 19.90 -11.83 3.85
CA ILE A 114 21.34 -11.92 4.12
C ILE A 114 22.06 -12.59 2.95
N PRO A 115 23.36 -12.32 2.74
CA PRO A 115 24.13 -13.07 1.77
C PRO A 115 24.34 -14.51 2.26
N GLY A 116 24.41 -15.46 1.34
CA GLY A 116 24.61 -16.85 1.68
C GLY A 116 24.48 -17.78 0.48
N GLU A 117 24.36 -19.06 0.78
CA GLU A 117 24.17 -20.12 -0.20
C GLU A 117 22.83 -20.82 0.00
N ILE A 118 22.16 -21.16 -1.09
CA ILE A 118 20.88 -21.88 -1.07
C ILE A 118 21.17 -23.37 -0.78
N LYS A 119 20.82 -23.81 0.44
CA LYS A 119 21.03 -25.21 0.85
C LYS A 119 19.88 -26.12 0.45
N LYS A 120 18.63 -25.62 0.57
CA LYS A 120 17.41 -26.38 0.25
C LYS A 120 16.37 -25.44 -0.37
N ARG A 121 15.61 -26.00 -1.28
CA ARG A 121 14.46 -25.36 -1.89
C ARG A 121 13.22 -26.24 -1.67
N HIS A 122 12.24 -25.72 -0.98
CA HIS A 122 11.01 -26.44 -0.60
C HIS A 122 9.82 -26.13 -1.51
N VAL A 123 10.00 -25.32 -2.54
CA VAL A 123 8.93 -24.81 -3.39
C VAL A 123 9.25 -24.98 -4.86
N SER A 124 8.20 -25.03 -5.68
CA SER A 124 8.29 -25.19 -7.13
C SER A 124 7.46 -24.16 -7.87
N LYS A 125 7.83 -23.88 -9.13
CA LYS A 125 7.07 -23.00 -10.01
C LYS A 125 5.62 -23.51 -10.14
N GLY A 126 4.65 -22.59 -10.05
CA GLY A 126 3.22 -22.91 -10.12
C GLY A 126 2.61 -23.37 -8.80
N GLU A 127 3.42 -23.53 -7.76
CA GLU A 127 2.94 -23.90 -6.44
C GLU A 127 2.29 -22.72 -5.74
N SER A 128 1.17 -22.98 -5.06
CA SER A 128 0.51 -21.98 -4.22
C SER A 128 1.05 -22.07 -2.80
N ILE A 129 1.53 -20.95 -2.28
CA ILE A 129 2.08 -20.86 -0.93
C ILE A 129 1.22 -19.95 -0.05
N LYS A 130 1.26 -20.21 1.25
CA LYS A 130 0.68 -19.33 2.26
C LYS A 130 1.74 -18.35 2.78
N ASP A 131 1.28 -17.27 3.38
CA ASP A 131 2.17 -16.32 4.03
C ASP A 131 2.97 -16.99 5.16
N LYS A 132 4.21 -16.56 5.33
CA LYS A 132 5.14 -17.04 6.37
C LYS A 132 5.48 -18.53 6.32
N VAL A 133 5.26 -19.18 5.20
CA VAL A 133 5.72 -20.56 5.01
C VAL A 133 7.19 -20.55 4.59
N PRO A 134 8.05 -21.41 5.18
CA PRO A 134 9.45 -21.52 4.75
C PRO A 134 9.58 -21.92 3.28
N LEU A 135 10.53 -21.31 2.58
CA LEU A 135 10.75 -21.50 1.16
C LEU A 135 11.95 -22.40 0.84
#